data_b233bd0a127835726a211a8f85dc75c7
#
_entry.id   b233bd0a127835726a211a8f85dc75c7
#
_cell.length_a   1.000
_cell.length_b   1.000
_cell.length_c   1.000
_cell.angle_alpha   90.00
_cell.angle_beta   90.00
_cell.angle_gamma   90.00
#
_symmetry.space_group_name_H-M   'P 1'
#
loop_
_entity.id
_entity.type
_entity.pdbx_description
1 polymer ?
#
loop_
_entity_poly.entity_id
_entity_poly.type
_entity_poly.pdbx_seq_one_letter_code
_entity_poly.pdbx_strand_id
1 'polypeptide(L)' 'MKIRVHDAADLDELVAYLAERDYVADRVGPNTIEVSRLSSVRHSHVRMELELYLQAWLASHPEASAELIEDA' A
#
# COMPACT_ATOMS: atom_id res chain seq x y z
N MET A 1 8.56 1.44 1.74
CA MET A 1 7.93 0.10 1.67
C MET A 1 7.22 -0.07 0.34
N LYS A 2 7.20 -1.28 -0.17
CA LYS A 2 6.56 -1.58 -1.44
C LYS A 2 5.36 -2.50 -1.24
N ILE A 3 4.34 -2.28 -2.05
CA ILE A 3 3.19 -3.16 -2.09
C ILE A 3 3.05 -3.66 -3.52
N ARG A 4 2.90 -4.96 -3.66
CA ARG A 4 2.65 -5.59 -4.95
C ARG A 4 1.23 -6.14 -4.97
N VAL A 5 0.49 -5.81 -6.03
CA VAL A 5 -0.85 -6.34 -6.23
C VAL A 5 -0.84 -7.37 -7.35
N HIS A 6 -1.79 -8.29 -7.32
CA HIS A 6 -1.89 -9.31 -8.35
C HIS A 6 -2.37 -8.72 -9.68
N ASP A 7 -3.35 -7.80 -9.60
CA ASP A 7 -3.94 -7.19 -10.79
C ASP A 7 -3.61 -5.70 -10.81
N ALA A 8 -2.97 -5.24 -11.86
CA ALA A 8 -2.60 -3.83 -12.01
C ALA A 8 -3.81 -2.89 -11.96
N ALA A 9 -4.99 -3.37 -12.33
CA ALA A 9 -6.20 -2.57 -12.26
C ALA A 9 -6.56 -2.16 -10.83
N ASP A 10 -6.17 -2.97 -9.84
CA ASP A 10 -6.44 -2.67 -8.43
C ASP A 10 -5.49 -1.62 -7.87
N LEU A 11 -4.40 -1.35 -8.57
CA LEU A 11 -3.36 -0.47 -8.10
C LEU A 11 -3.86 0.97 -7.92
N ASP A 12 -4.64 1.46 -8.88
CA ASP A 12 -5.17 2.82 -8.84
C ASP A 12 -6.09 3.03 -7.64
N GLU A 13 -6.93 2.04 -7.34
CA GLU A 13 -7.80 2.09 -6.19
C GLU A 13 -7.01 2.09 -4.89
N LEU A 14 -5.98 1.25 -4.83
CA LEU A 14 -5.13 1.17 -3.64
C LEU A 14 -4.38 2.47 -3.42
N VAL A 15 -3.85 3.08 -4.48
CA VAL A 15 -3.17 4.37 -4.40
C VAL A 15 -4.11 5.44 -3.85
N ALA A 16 -5.34 5.52 -4.36
CA ALA A 16 -6.32 6.47 -3.88
C ALA A 16 -6.69 6.22 -2.41
N TYR A 17 -6.85 4.97 -2.03
CA TYR A 17 -7.15 4.59 -0.66
C TYR A 17 -6.04 5.05 0.30
N LEU A 18 -4.79 4.82 -0.07
CA LEU A 18 -3.65 5.21 0.76
C LEU A 18 -3.48 6.73 0.79
N ALA A 19 -3.75 7.42 -0.30
CA ALA A 19 -3.65 8.88 -0.36
C ALA A 19 -4.60 9.54 0.63
N GLU A 20 -5.78 8.99 0.82
CA GLU A 20 -6.75 9.48 1.81
C GLU A 20 -6.26 9.32 3.24
N ARG A 21 -5.25 8.49 3.46
CA ARG A 21 -4.70 8.20 4.77
C ARG A 21 -3.31 8.78 4.99
N ASP A 22 -2.98 9.83 4.23
CA ASP A 22 -1.71 10.55 4.33
C ASP A 22 -0.50 9.72 3.93
N TYR A 23 -0.68 8.81 2.99
CA TYR A 23 0.42 8.09 2.38
C TYR A 23 0.65 8.57 0.95
N VAL A 24 1.90 8.56 0.55
CA VAL A 24 2.28 8.80 -0.85
C VAL A 24 2.62 7.46 -1.47
N ALA A 25 2.02 7.17 -2.60
CA ALA A 25 2.29 5.93 -3.31
C ALA A 25 2.75 6.26 -4.73
N ASP A 26 3.96 5.82 -5.05
CA ASP A 26 4.56 6.01 -6.37
C ASP A 26 4.64 4.68 -7.10
N ARG A 27 4.16 4.65 -8.33
CA ARG A 27 4.21 3.44 -9.12
C ARG A 27 5.64 3.18 -9.56
N VAL A 28 6.19 2.02 -9.17
CA VAL A 28 7.57 1.65 -9.49
C VAL A 28 7.65 0.42 -10.39
N GLY A 29 6.52 -0.18 -10.72
CA GLY A 29 6.44 -1.34 -11.60
C GLY A 29 5.04 -1.51 -12.13
N PRO A 30 4.79 -2.52 -12.98
CA PRO A 30 3.46 -2.71 -13.58
C PRO A 30 2.36 -2.98 -12.55
N ASN A 31 2.71 -3.57 -11.43
CA ASN A 31 1.76 -3.87 -10.36
C ASN A 31 2.34 -3.63 -8.96
N THR A 32 3.34 -2.76 -8.86
CA THR A 32 4.03 -2.47 -7.61
C THR A 32 4.08 -0.98 -7.36
N ILE A 33 3.84 -0.58 -6.11
CA ILE A 33 3.97 0.80 -5.68
C ILE A 33 4.95 0.91 -4.52
N GLU A 34 5.65 2.03 -4.46
CA GLU A 34 6.47 2.41 -3.32
C GLU A 34 5.65 3.34 -2.44
N VAL A 35 5.50 2.99 -1.17
CA VAL A 35 4.65 3.73 -0.24
C VAL A 35 5.49 4.43 0.81
N SER A 36 5.22 5.70 1.01
CA SER A 36 5.87 6.52 2.03
C SER A 36 4.82 7.32 2.77
N ARG A 37 5.07 7.63 4.02
CA ARG A 37 4.15 8.47 4.78
C ARG A 37 4.51 9.94 4.59
N LEU A 38 3.47 10.78 4.44
CA LEU A 38 3.65 12.23 4.26
C LEU A 38 4.24 12.88 5.50
N SER A 39 3.75 12.50 6.67
CA SER A 39 4.23 13.07 7.92
C SER A 39 5.40 12.24 8.47
N SER A 40 6.33 12.92 9.15
CA SER A 40 7.47 12.27 9.77
C SER A 40 7.03 11.49 11.00
N VAL A 41 7.05 10.17 10.92
CA VAL A 41 6.66 9.27 12.00
C VAL A 41 7.71 8.19 12.14
N ARG A 42 7.73 7.52 13.27
CA ARG A 42 8.65 6.41 13.52
C ARG A 42 8.37 5.29 12.51
N HIS A 43 9.43 4.81 11.90
CA HIS A 43 9.34 3.79 10.85
C HIS A 43 8.65 2.50 11.30
N SER A 44 8.86 2.11 12.56
CA SER A 44 8.25 0.90 13.10
C SER A 44 6.72 0.96 13.14
N HIS A 45 6.17 2.14 13.37
CA HIS A 45 4.72 2.32 13.40
C HIS A 45 4.12 2.40 12.00
N VAL A 46 4.88 2.93 11.04
CA VAL A 46 4.42 3.06 9.67
C VAL A 46 4.12 1.69 9.06
N ARG A 47 5.02 0.74 9.25
CA ARG A 47 4.83 -0.60 8.71
C ARG A 47 3.58 -1.28 9.28
N MET A 48 3.44 -1.23 10.60
CA MET A 48 2.31 -1.86 11.28
C MET A 48 0.99 -1.24 10.84
N GLU A 49 0.96 0.08 10.78
CA GLU A 49 -0.22 0.81 10.35
C GLU A 49 -0.58 0.51 8.90
N LEU A 50 0.43 0.47 8.04
CA LEU A 50 0.23 0.17 6.63
C LEU A 50 -0.31 -1.25 6.43
N GLU A 51 0.19 -2.22 7.18
CA GLU A 51 -0.34 -3.59 7.12
C GLU A 51 -1.80 -3.64 7.51
N LEU A 52 -2.19 -2.91 8.55
CA LEU A 52 -3.59 -2.87 8.97
C LEU A 52 -4.49 -2.25 7.90
N TYR A 53 -4.06 -1.16 7.31
CA TYR A 53 -4.82 -0.52 6.23
C TYR A 53 -4.92 -1.42 5.01
N LEU A 54 -3.84 -2.10 4.68
CA LEU A 54 -3.84 -3.02 3.54
C LEU A 54 -4.81 -4.18 3.78
N GLN A 55 -4.82 -4.74 4.98
CA GLN A 55 -5.75 -5.81 5.32
C GLN A 55 -7.20 -5.34 5.25
N ALA A 56 -7.48 -4.11 5.73
CA ALA A 56 -8.81 -3.55 5.65
C ALA A 56 -9.26 -3.34 4.19
N TRP A 57 -8.34 -2.88 3.34
CA TRP A 57 -8.63 -2.72 1.93
C TRP A 57 -8.92 -4.07 1.27
N LEU A 58 -8.11 -5.07 1.56
CA LEU A 58 -8.30 -6.43 1.02
C LEU A 58 -9.62 -7.04 1.48
N ALA A 59 -10.04 -6.75 2.71
CA ALA A 59 -11.33 -7.23 3.21
C ALA A 59 -12.50 -6.65 2.43
N SER A 60 -12.33 -5.41 1.92
CA SER A 60 -13.34 -4.75 1.09
C SER A 60 -13.25 -5.16 -0.39
N HIS A 61 -12.16 -5.82 -0.77
CA HIS A 61 -11.90 -6.22 -2.15
C HIS A 61 -11.56 -7.72 -2.19
N PRO A 62 -12.54 -8.59 -1.99
CA PRO A 62 -12.27 -10.03 -1.81
C PRO A 62 -11.61 -10.70 -3.01
N GLU A 63 -11.71 -10.10 -4.18
CA GLU A 63 -11.06 -10.63 -5.39
C GLU A 63 -9.64 -10.10 -5.58
N ALA A 64 -9.26 -9.09 -4.82
CA ALA A 64 -7.93 -8.51 -4.91
C ALA A 64 -6.92 -9.32 -4.11
N SER A 65 -5.69 -9.28 -4.56
CA SER A 65 -4.57 -9.89 -3.84
C SER A 65 -3.42 -8.89 -3.82
N ALA A 66 -2.89 -8.61 -2.65
CA ALA A 66 -1.80 -7.67 -2.49
C ALA A 66 -0.91 -8.14 -1.34
N GLU A 67 0.37 -7.82 -1.44
CA GLU A 67 1.32 -8.17 -0.38
C GLU A 67 2.28 -7.03 -0.13
N LEU A 68 2.69 -6.89 1.13
CA LEU A 68 3.70 -5.93 1.53
C LEU A 68 5.07 -6.55 1.32
N ILE A 69 5.90 -5.87 0.53
CA ILE A 69 7.24 -6.32 0.22
C ILE A 69 8.23 -5.43 0.98
N GLU A 70 9.11 -6.04 1.75
CA GLU A 70 10.16 -5.30 2.42
C GLU A 70 11.35 -5.15 1.51
N ASP A 71 11.90 -3.94 1.46
CA ASP A 71 13.18 -3.71 0.83
C ASP A 71 14.26 -4.23 1.77
N ALA A 72 15.08 -5.11 1.25
CA ALA A 72 16.18 -5.66 2.02
C ALA A 72 17.24 -4.58 2.28
#